data_87159fd5905c42a44eaba2881f45c40e
#
_entry.id   87159fd5905c42a44eaba2881f45c40e
#
_cell.length_a   1.000
_cell.length_b   1.000
_cell.length_c   1.000
_cell.angle_alpha   90.00
_cell.angle_beta   90.00
_cell.angle_gamma   90.00
#
_symmetry.space_group_name_H-M   'P 1'
#
loop_
_entity.id
_entity.type
_entity.pdbx_description
1 polymer ?
#
loop_
_entity_poly.entity_id
_entity_poly.type
_entity_poly.pdbx_seq_one_letter_code
_entity_poly.pdbx_strand_id
1 'polypeptide(L)'
;IRSLLLTYGGSARGRGLLAALVPDPDPGRVREALATTAEAVALLAEAGRQPYHDLPEIDVALGAARVQGLHLEPLQLADVASFIEGSLEISRAVASCEAAPRLARRAALVADTHDVAQAIRRAILPSGEVADTASPKLAEARRAIVRMRAQLTTVMESFLRGKDADRLLQDKLVTTRNDR
;
A
#
# COMPACT_ATOMS: atom_id res chain seq x y z
N ILE A 1 30.81 8.34 12.52
CA ILE A 1 29.77 9.36 12.28
C ILE A 1 28.67 8.82 11.36
N ARG A 2 28.99 8.27 10.17
CA ARG A 2 28.00 7.74 9.22
C ARG A 2 27.12 6.64 9.83
N SER A 3 27.71 5.66 10.54
CA SER A 3 26.95 4.61 11.22
C SER A 3 25.97 5.14 12.26
N LEU A 4 26.35 6.22 12.95
CA LEU A 4 25.44 6.90 13.89
C LEU A 4 24.28 7.58 13.16
N LEU A 5 24.53 8.26 12.02
CA LEU A 5 23.47 8.89 11.24
C LEU A 5 22.47 7.88 10.68
N LEU A 6 22.91 6.67 10.31
CA LEU A 6 22.04 5.61 9.82
C LEU A 6 20.98 5.18 10.85
N THR A 7 21.28 5.26 12.15
CA THR A 7 20.31 4.92 13.22
C THR A 7 19.11 5.88 13.28
N TYR A 8 19.28 7.09 12.75
CA TYR A 8 18.22 8.10 12.69
C TYR A 8 17.45 8.12 11.36
N GLY A 9 17.86 7.30 10.39
CA GLY A 9 17.18 7.20 9.09
C GLY A 9 15.78 6.60 9.24
N GLY A 10 14.74 7.40 9.07
CA GLY A 10 13.33 6.99 9.24
C GLY A 10 12.80 6.12 8.11
N SER A 11 13.33 6.24 6.88
CA SER A 11 12.91 5.44 5.72
C SER A 11 14.09 4.68 5.11
N ALA A 12 13.81 3.61 4.36
CA ALA A 12 14.84 2.85 3.67
C ALA A 12 15.59 3.72 2.65
N ARG A 13 14.88 4.54 1.88
CA ARG A 13 15.48 5.53 0.97
C ARG A 13 16.36 6.55 1.69
N GLY A 14 15.87 7.07 2.83
CA GLY A 14 16.66 7.99 3.67
C GLY A 14 17.93 7.32 4.17
N ARG A 15 17.87 6.09 4.65
CA ARG A 15 19.04 5.30 5.04
C ARG A 15 20.02 5.09 3.89
N GLY A 16 19.51 4.79 2.68
CA GLY A 16 20.33 4.67 1.47
C GLY A 16 21.11 5.95 1.15
N LEU A 17 20.45 7.11 1.22
CA LEU A 17 21.09 8.42 1.03
C LEU A 17 22.15 8.70 2.10
N LEU A 18 21.84 8.41 3.38
CA LEU A 18 22.79 8.57 4.47
C LEU A 18 24.00 7.62 4.33
N ALA A 19 23.81 6.40 3.85
CA ALA A 19 24.89 5.44 3.58
C ALA A 19 25.83 5.94 2.46
N ALA A 20 25.27 6.59 1.46
CA ALA A 20 26.01 7.14 0.32
C ALA A 20 26.64 8.53 0.61
N LEU A 21 26.38 9.12 1.79
CA LEU A 21 26.89 10.44 2.14
C LEU A 21 28.42 10.45 2.18
N VAL A 22 29.03 11.35 1.43
CA VAL A 22 30.47 11.60 1.40
C VAL A 22 30.74 13.08 1.66
N PRO A 23 31.94 13.44 2.16
CA PRO A 23 32.34 14.85 2.26
C PRO A 23 32.32 15.54 0.90
N ASP A 24 31.76 16.75 0.85
CA ASP A 24 31.75 17.57 -0.35
C ASP A 24 32.81 18.67 -0.22
N PRO A 25 33.72 18.82 -1.19
CA PRO A 25 34.77 19.86 -1.17
C PRO A 25 34.24 21.26 -1.55
N ASP A 26 33.03 21.36 -2.13
CA ASP A 26 32.44 22.64 -2.52
C ASP A 26 31.74 23.34 -1.36
N PRO A 27 32.28 24.50 -0.90
CA PRO A 27 31.67 25.23 0.20
C PRO A 27 30.25 25.74 -0.10
N GLY A 28 29.91 25.98 -1.36
CA GLY A 28 28.59 26.43 -1.79
C GLY A 28 27.54 25.33 -1.57
N ARG A 29 27.85 24.14 -2.07
CA ARG A 29 26.98 22.95 -1.88
C ARG A 29 26.82 22.56 -0.41
N VAL A 30 27.93 22.65 0.35
CA VAL A 30 27.88 22.38 1.80
C VAL A 30 26.95 23.37 2.52
N ARG A 31 27.07 24.68 2.23
CA ARG A 31 26.18 25.69 2.84
C ARG A 31 24.71 25.46 2.47
N GLU A 32 24.42 25.12 1.22
CA GLU A 32 23.05 24.83 0.79
C GLU A 32 22.48 23.60 1.48
N ALA A 33 23.26 22.54 1.61
CA ALA A 33 22.86 21.31 2.32
C ALA A 33 22.61 21.61 3.81
N LEU A 34 23.47 22.37 4.46
CA LEU A 34 23.29 22.79 5.87
C LEU A 34 22.05 23.67 6.02
N ALA A 35 21.80 24.61 5.12
CA ALA A 35 20.61 25.45 5.13
C ALA A 35 19.32 24.60 4.97
N THR A 36 19.34 23.61 4.07
CA THR A 36 18.24 22.66 3.92
C THR A 36 18.01 21.83 5.20
N THR A 37 19.09 21.44 5.87
CA THR A 37 19.02 20.72 7.15
C THR A 37 18.43 21.61 8.24
N ALA A 38 18.81 22.89 8.30
CA ALA A 38 18.23 23.86 9.23
C ALA A 38 16.71 24.04 9.01
N GLU A 39 16.27 24.10 7.75
CA GLU A 39 14.83 24.12 7.42
C GLU A 39 14.12 22.83 7.87
N ALA A 40 14.76 21.66 7.73
CA ALA A 40 14.19 20.40 8.22
C ALA A 40 14.07 20.38 9.76
N VAL A 41 14.99 21.00 10.48
CA VAL A 41 14.89 21.16 11.94
C VAL A 41 13.73 22.10 12.30
N ALA A 42 13.57 23.22 11.58
CA ALA A 42 12.45 24.13 11.78
C ALA A 42 11.09 23.45 11.48
N LEU A 43 11.00 22.72 10.37
CA LEU A 43 9.82 21.92 10.04
C LEU A 43 9.48 20.91 11.17
N LEU A 44 10.49 20.23 11.70
CA LEU A 44 10.30 19.29 12.80
C LEU A 44 9.78 19.97 14.06
N ALA A 45 10.23 21.19 14.35
CA ALA A 45 9.81 21.97 15.51
C ALA A 45 8.37 22.52 15.35
N GLU A 46 7.98 22.92 14.15
CA GLU A 46 6.67 23.52 13.84
C GLU A 46 5.59 22.47 13.58
N ALA A 47 5.85 21.53 12.67
CA ALA A 47 4.89 20.55 12.18
C ALA A 47 5.07 19.14 12.78
N GLY A 48 6.06 18.96 13.66
CA GLY A 48 6.38 17.66 14.25
C GLY A 48 7.01 16.67 13.25
N ARG A 49 7.14 15.40 13.69
CA ARG A 49 7.76 14.36 12.91
C ARG A 49 6.79 13.89 11.82
N GLN A 50 7.21 13.98 10.57
CA GLN A 50 6.45 13.47 9.44
C GLN A 50 6.55 11.94 9.35
N PRO A 51 5.49 11.22 8.87
CA PRO A 51 5.41 9.76 8.89
C PRO A 51 6.21 9.10 7.73
N TYR A 52 7.47 9.50 7.52
CA TYR A 52 8.32 8.92 6.47
C TYR A 52 8.59 7.43 6.65
N HIS A 53 8.51 6.90 7.88
CA HIS A 53 8.75 5.49 8.20
C HIS A 53 7.58 4.60 7.83
N ASP A 54 6.39 5.17 7.66
CA ASP A 54 5.17 4.44 7.30
C ASP A 54 5.00 4.31 5.78
N LEU A 55 5.88 4.97 4.99
CA LEU A 55 5.84 4.85 3.54
C LEU A 55 6.37 3.49 3.10
N PRO A 56 5.56 2.68 2.39
CA PRO A 56 6.00 1.40 1.86
C PRO A 56 7.05 1.57 0.76
N GLU A 57 7.88 0.55 0.58
CA GLU A 57 8.84 0.50 -0.53
C GLU A 57 8.15 0.02 -1.80
N ILE A 58 8.07 0.87 -2.83
CA ILE A 58 7.36 0.58 -4.07
C ILE A 58 8.28 0.39 -5.28
N ASP A 59 9.60 0.40 -5.11
CA ASP A 59 10.55 0.35 -6.25
C ASP A 59 10.40 -0.93 -7.06
N VAL A 60 10.18 -2.07 -6.40
CA VAL A 60 9.92 -3.36 -7.05
C VAL A 60 8.61 -3.33 -7.84
N ALA A 61 7.54 -2.80 -7.24
CA ALA A 61 6.24 -2.65 -7.89
C ALA A 61 6.32 -1.72 -9.10
N LEU A 62 7.02 -0.59 -8.99
CA LEU A 62 7.23 0.33 -10.11
C LEU A 62 8.06 -0.32 -11.22
N GLY A 63 9.07 -1.13 -10.87
CA GLY A 63 9.84 -1.91 -11.82
C GLY A 63 8.96 -2.91 -12.60
N ALA A 64 8.13 -3.64 -11.88
CA ALA A 64 7.20 -4.61 -12.46
C ALA A 64 6.13 -3.95 -13.35
N ALA A 65 5.59 -2.80 -12.95
CA ALA A 65 4.60 -2.06 -13.73
C ALA A 65 5.10 -1.56 -15.10
N ARG A 66 6.43 -1.49 -15.30
CA ARG A 66 7.03 -1.11 -16.60
C ARG A 66 7.11 -2.28 -17.58
N VAL A 67 6.94 -3.50 -17.10
CA VAL A 67 7.06 -4.70 -17.94
C VAL A 67 5.69 -5.04 -18.53
N GLN A 68 5.60 -5.00 -19.86
CA GLN A 68 4.35 -5.30 -20.55
C GLN A 68 3.90 -6.74 -20.27
N GLY A 69 2.62 -6.89 -19.86
CA GLY A 69 2.03 -8.20 -19.56
C GLY A 69 2.28 -8.69 -18.14
N LEU A 70 3.09 -7.98 -17.34
CA LEU A 70 3.24 -8.27 -15.92
C LEU A 70 2.14 -7.57 -15.11
N HIS A 71 1.59 -8.24 -14.11
CA HIS A 71 0.56 -7.71 -13.24
C HIS A 71 1.11 -7.54 -11.83
N LEU A 72 0.70 -6.46 -11.17
CA LEU A 72 0.99 -6.25 -9.76
C LEU A 72 0.02 -7.06 -8.90
N GLU A 73 0.53 -7.66 -7.85
CA GLU A 73 -0.30 -8.29 -6.82
C GLU A 73 -1.14 -7.24 -6.09
N PRO A 74 -2.34 -7.62 -5.59
CA PRO A 74 -3.22 -6.67 -4.91
C PRO A 74 -2.58 -5.93 -3.73
N LEU A 75 -1.73 -6.59 -2.94
CA LEU A 75 -0.99 -5.96 -1.85
C LEU A 75 0.02 -4.93 -2.37
N GLN A 76 0.71 -5.21 -3.47
CA GLN A 76 1.62 -4.25 -4.08
C GLN A 76 0.88 -2.99 -4.57
N LEU A 77 -0.34 -3.16 -5.10
CA LEU A 77 -1.20 -2.03 -5.46
C LEU A 77 -1.64 -1.24 -4.22
N ALA A 78 -2.00 -1.92 -3.14
CA ALA A 78 -2.35 -1.26 -1.88
C ALA A 78 -1.17 -0.45 -1.31
N ASP A 79 0.07 -0.98 -1.41
CA ASP A 79 1.30 -0.28 -1.01
C ASP A 79 1.55 0.95 -1.89
N VAL A 80 1.33 0.85 -3.20
CA VAL A 80 1.43 2.01 -4.12
C VAL A 80 0.44 3.10 -3.72
N ALA A 81 -0.81 2.75 -3.43
CA ALA A 81 -1.81 3.71 -2.98
C ALA A 81 -1.41 4.37 -1.65
N SER A 82 -0.94 3.59 -0.67
CA SER A 82 -0.45 4.11 0.62
C SER A 82 0.75 5.05 0.44
N PHE A 83 1.68 4.70 -0.45
CA PHE A 83 2.82 5.56 -0.77
C PHE A 83 2.39 6.89 -1.38
N ILE A 84 1.45 6.88 -2.32
CA ILE A 84 0.92 8.10 -2.94
C ILE A 84 0.24 8.98 -1.89
N GLU A 85 -0.66 8.42 -1.10
CA GLU A 85 -1.41 9.13 -0.05
C GLU A 85 -0.47 9.77 0.97
N GLY A 86 0.47 8.98 1.51
CA GLY A 86 1.45 9.48 2.48
C GLY A 86 2.42 10.51 1.89
N SER A 87 2.85 10.34 0.63
CA SER A 87 3.71 11.32 -0.05
C SER A 87 3.01 12.66 -0.25
N LEU A 88 1.72 12.64 -0.60
CA LEU A 88 0.90 13.86 -0.76
C LEU A 88 0.64 14.53 0.60
N GLU A 89 0.41 13.76 1.66
CA GLU A 89 0.25 14.29 3.02
C GLU A 89 1.52 15.01 3.48
N ILE A 90 2.68 14.34 3.35
CA ILE A 90 3.98 14.92 3.69
C ILE A 90 4.26 16.17 2.85
N SER A 91 3.97 16.12 1.55
CA SER A 91 4.16 17.26 0.65
C SER A 91 3.34 18.48 1.08
N ARG A 92 2.08 18.29 1.49
CA ARG A 92 1.22 19.36 2.01
C ARG A 92 1.77 19.93 3.33
N ALA A 93 2.18 19.06 4.26
CA ALA A 93 2.75 19.49 5.53
C ALA A 93 4.03 20.31 5.34
N VAL A 94 4.90 19.89 4.42
CA VAL A 94 6.11 20.63 4.08
C VAL A 94 5.79 21.96 3.39
N ALA A 95 4.82 21.98 2.49
CA ALA A 95 4.43 23.19 1.75
C ALA A 95 3.79 24.25 2.67
N SER A 96 3.15 23.85 3.77
CA SER A 96 2.54 24.78 4.74
C SER A 96 3.54 25.39 5.72
N CYS A 97 4.78 24.90 5.80
CA CYS A 97 5.80 25.41 6.72
C CYS A 97 6.54 26.63 6.13
N GLU A 98 6.26 27.82 6.63
CA GLU A 98 6.89 29.06 6.15
C GLU A 98 8.40 29.09 6.42
N ALA A 99 8.85 28.43 7.49
CA ALA A 99 10.26 28.37 7.84
C ALA A 99 11.10 27.43 6.96
N ALA A 100 10.49 26.71 6.01
CA ALA A 100 11.15 25.71 5.17
C ALA A 100 10.98 25.94 3.65
N PRO A 101 11.35 27.11 3.10
CA PRO A 101 11.06 27.47 1.71
C PRO A 101 11.81 26.61 0.66
N ARG A 102 13.00 26.06 0.99
CA ARG A 102 13.71 25.14 0.08
C ARG A 102 13.02 23.78 0.03
N LEU A 103 12.59 23.29 1.18
CA LEU A 103 11.83 22.05 1.27
C LEU A 103 10.46 22.19 0.60
N ALA A 104 9.76 23.31 0.78
CA ALA A 104 8.51 23.62 0.10
C ALA A 104 8.65 23.59 -1.43
N ARG A 105 9.73 24.17 -1.97
CA ARG A 105 10.02 24.08 -3.43
C ARG A 105 10.24 22.65 -3.91
N ARG A 106 10.85 21.79 -3.09
CA ARG A 106 10.98 20.36 -3.43
C ARG A 106 9.66 19.62 -3.33
N ALA A 107 8.86 19.92 -2.33
CA ALA A 107 7.51 19.36 -2.17
C ALA A 107 6.60 19.71 -3.35
N ALA A 108 6.72 20.92 -3.90
CA ALA A 108 5.98 21.35 -5.09
C ALA A 108 6.29 20.54 -6.38
N LEU A 109 7.37 19.76 -6.39
CA LEU A 109 7.70 18.87 -7.51
C LEU A 109 6.97 17.51 -7.42
N VAL A 110 6.34 17.22 -6.29
CA VAL A 110 5.54 15.99 -6.13
C VAL A 110 4.29 16.10 -6.98
N ALA A 111 4.16 15.23 -7.98
CA ALA A 111 3.00 15.19 -8.84
C ALA A 111 1.75 14.76 -8.05
N ASP A 112 0.63 15.42 -8.32
CA ASP A 112 -0.65 14.96 -7.77
C ASP A 112 -1.12 13.72 -8.54
N THR A 113 -1.04 12.59 -7.87
CA THR A 113 -1.48 11.28 -8.36
C THR A 113 -2.61 10.71 -7.50
N HIS A 114 -3.36 11.59 -6.82
CA HIS A 114 -4.47 11.21 -5.95
C HIS A 114 -5.51 10.33 -6.66
N ASP A 115 -5.83 10.64 -7.92
CA ASP A 115 -6.78 9.85 -8.72
C ASP A 115 -6.35 8.40 -8.89
N VAL A 116 -5.05 8.15 -9.01
CA VAL A 116 -4.49 6.79 -9.11
C VAL A 116 -4.69 6.05 -7.79
N ALA A 117 -4.36 6.69 -6.67
CA ALA A 117 -4.59 6.11 -5.35
C ALA A 117 -6.06 5.79 -5.11
N GLN A 118 -6.96 6.71 -5.45
CA GLN A 118 -8.40 6.47 -5.36
C GLN A 118 -8.89 5.32 -6.25
N ALA A 119 -8.38 5.21 -7.47
CA ALA A 119 -8.73 4.11 -8.37
C ALA A 119 -8.31 2.76 -7.78
N ILE A 120 -7.10 2.69 -7.21
CA ILE A 120 -6.60 1.51 -6.52
C ILE A 120 -7.48 1.19 -5.30
N ARG A 121 -7.76 2.16 -4.44
CA ARG A 121 -8.56 1.97 -3.21
C ARG A 121 -10.01 1.53 -3.49
N ARG A 122 -10.58 1.92 -4.63
CA ARG A 122 -11.90 1.42 -5.06
C ARG A 122 -11.86 -0.05 -5.47
N ALA A 123 -10.73 -0.53 -5.95
CA ALA A 123 -10.58 -1.90 -6.45
C ALA A 123 -9.94 -2.84 -5.43
N ILE A 124 -9.06 -2.33 -4.57
CA ILE A 124 -8.27 -3.12 -3.62
C ILE A 124 -8.51 -2.62 -2.20
N LEU A 125 -8.94 -3.52 -1.32
CA LEU A 125 -9.11 -3.22 0.09
C LEU A 125 -7.74 -3.14 0.80
N PRO A 126 -7.64 -2.46 1.95
CA PRO A 126 -6.40 -2.43 2.74
C PRO A 126 -5.88 -3.81 3.14
N SER A 127 -6.76 -4.81 3.23
CA SER A 127 -6.41 -6.23 3.46
C SER A 127 -5.67 -6.89 2.28
N GLY A 128 -5.61 -6.23 1.12
CA GLY A 128 -5.12 -6.82 -0.13
C GLY A 128 -6.15 -7.65 -0.87
N GLU A 129 -7.40 -7.66 -0.43
CA GLU A 129 -8.48 -8.33 -1.16
C GLU A 129 -9.01 -7.44 -2.27
N VAL A 130 -9.37 -8.07 -3.41
CA VAL A 130 -10.06 -7.37 -4.49
C VAL A 130 -11.50 -7.14 -4.10
N ALA A 131 -11.93 -5.87 -4.06
CA ALA A 131 -13.28 -5.49 -3.70
C ALA A 131 -14.31 -5.99 -4.73
N ASP A 132 -15.53 -6.29 -4.30
CA ASP A 132 -16.62 -6.66 -5.21
C ASP A 132 -16.95 -5.53 -6.20
N THR A 133 -16.71 -4.29 -5.79
CA THR A 133 -16.89 -3.08 -6.61
C THR A 133 -15.83 -2.91 -7.69
N ALA A 134 -14.74 -3.68 -7.66
CA ALA A 134 -13.65 -3.58 -8.64
C ALA A 134 -14.13 -3.88 -10.07
N SER A 135 -15.11 -4.80 -10.22
CA SER A 135 -15.69 -5.15 -11.51
C SER A 135 -17.11 -5.70 -11.36
N PRO A 136 -18.08 -5.25 -12.19
CA PRO A 136 -19.43 -5.82 -12.21
C PRO A 136 -19.43 -7.34 -12.47
N LYS A 137 -18.53 -7.81 -13.35
CA LYS A 137 -18.37 -9.25 -13.64
C LYS A 137 -17.89 -10.04 -12.41
N LEU A 138 -16.95 -9.47 -11.63
CA LEU A 138 -16.46 -10.11 -10.41
C LEU A 138 -17.58 -10.21 -9.37
N ALA A 139 -18.34 -9.13 -9.17
CA ALA A 139 -19.48 -9.13 -8.25
C ALA A 139 -20.55 -10.15 -8.66
N GLU A 140 -20.82 -10.30 -9.96
CA GLU A 140 -21.75 -11.30 -10.49
C GLU A 140 -21.24 -12.72 -10.26
N ALA A 141 -19.97 -12.98 -10.58
CA ALA A 141 -19.35 -14.28 -10.38
C ALA A 141 -19.36 -14.71 -8.91
N ARG A 142 -18.98 -13.81 -8.01
CA ARG A 142 -19.02 -14.08 -6.55
C ARG A 142 -20.43 -14.37 -6.06
N ARG A 143 -21.43 -13.59 -6.51
CA ARG A 143 -22.85 -13.86 -6.19
C ARG A 143 -23.33 -15.20 -6.76
N ALA A 144 -22.86 -15.57 -7.97
CA ALA A 144 -23.19 -16.88 -8.54
C ALA A 144 -22.59 -18.02 -7.71
N ILE A 145 -21.35 -17.89 -7.25
CA ILE A 145 -20.69 -18.89 -6.37
C ILE A 145 -21.50 -19.06 -5.06
N VAL A 146 -21.88 -17.95 -4.42
CA VAL A 146 -22.68 -18.01 -3.18
C VAL A 146 -24.02 -18.73 -3.41
N ARG A 147 -24.71 -18.39 -4.51
CA ARG A 147 -25.98 -19.09 -4.87
C ARG A 147 -25.78 -20.57 -5.13
N MET A 148 -24.75 -20.94 -5.89
CA MET A 148 -24.46 -22.35 -6.16
C MET A 148 -24.13 -23.14 -4.91
N ARG A 149 -23.32 -22.55 -4.00
CA ARG A 149 -23.01 -23.17 -2.71
C ARG A 149 -24.29 -23.42 -1.89
N ALA A 150 -25.17 -22.42 -1.81
CA ALA A 150 -26.45 -22.56 -1.11
C ALA A 150 -27.33 -23.65 -1.73
N GLN A 151 -27.41 -23.73 -3.07
CA GLN A 151 -28.12 -24.79 -3.77
C GLN A 151 -27.54 -26.17 -3.49
N LEU A 152 -26.20 -26.31 -3.54
CA LEU A 152 -25.55 -27.57 -3.19
C LEU A 152 -25.87 -28.01 -1.76
N THR A 153 -25.80 -27.10 -0.80
CA THR A 153 -26.16 -27.41 0.60
C THR A 153 -27.58 -27.88 0.70
N THR A 154 -28.54 -27.20 0.03
CA THR A 154 -29.95 -27.59 0.03
C THR A 154 -30.16 -28.98 -0.59
N VAL A 155 -29.48 -29.26 -1.72
CA VAL A 155 -29.56 -30.58 -2.37
C VAL A 155 -29.03 -31.68 -1.43
N MET A 156 -27.84 -31.44 -0.84
CA MET A 156 -27.22 -32.40 0.09
C MET A 156 -28.09 -32.63 1.33
N GLU A 157 -28.67 -31.58 1.90
CA GLU A 157 -29.61 -31.73 3.00
C GLU A 157 -30.89 -32.52 2.61
N SER A 158 -31.35 -32.34 1.36
CA SER A 158 -32.49 -33.12 0.86
C SER A 158 -32.16 -34.61 0.77
N PHE A 159 -30.96 -34.97 0.39
CA PHE A 159 -30.47 -36.36 0.40
C PHE A 159 -30.42 -36.91 1.82
N LEU A 160 -29.95 -36.12 2.80
CA LEU A 160 -29.91 -36.54 4.20
C LEU A 160 -31.33 -36.83 4.80
N ARG A 161 -32.36 -36.16 4.27
CA ARG A 161 -33.75 -36.33 4.67
C ARG A 161 -34.51 -37.43 3.87
N GLY A 162 -33.83 -37.97 2.84
CA GLY A 162 -34.43 -39.01 1.98
C GLY A 162 -34.65 -40.31 2.69
N LYS A 163 -35.64 -41.09 2.24
CA LYS A 163 -36.03 -42.38 2.85
C LYS A 163 -34.93 -43.44 2.89
N ASP A 164 -33.94 -43.29 2.01
CA ASP A 164 -32.79 -44.22 1.89
C ASP A 164 -31.55 -43.70 2.59
N ALA A 165 -31.58 -42.51 3.21
CA ALA A 165 -30.44 -41.89 3.86
C ALA A 165 -29.81 -42.78 4.94
N ASP A 166 -30.64 -43.39 5.79
CA ASP A 166 -30.21 -44.30 6.87
C ASP A 166 -29.55 -45.58 6.37
N ARG A 167 -29.80 -45.97 5.11
CA ARG A 167 -29.25 -47.17 4.49
C ARG A 167 -27.97 -46.91 3.69
N LEU A 168 -27.82 -45.68 3.19
CA LEU A 168 -26.74 -45.31 2.25
C LEU A 168 -25.65 -44.47 2.91
N LEU A 169 -25.95 -43.79 4.01
CA LEU A 169 -25.03 -42.86 4.66
C LEU A 169 -24.60 -43.36 6.03
N GLN A 170 -23.30 -43.32 6.26
CA GLN A 170 -22.68 -43.70 7.52
C GLN A 170 -22.86 -42.60 8.58
N ASP A 171 -22.83 -41.31 8.15
CA ASP A 171 -23.03 -40.12 8.98
C ASP A 171 -24.00 -39.14 8.30
N LYS A 172 -24.92 -38.56 9.05
CA LYS A 172 -25.85 -37.54 8.57
C LYS A 172 -25.30 -36.13 8.66
N LEU A 173 -24.06 -35.95 8.26
CA LEU A 173 -23.36 -34.66 8.29
C LEU A 173 -22.85 -34.27 6.92
N VAL A 174 -23.19 -33.06 6.48
CA VAL A 174 -22.59 -32.46 5.27
C VAL A 174 -21.45 -31.55 5.70
N THR A 175 -20.25 -31.85 5.28
CA THR A 175 -19.08 -31.00 5.45
C THR A 175 -18.47 -30.66 4.11
N THR A 176 -18.03 -29.43 3.95
CA THR A 176 -17.23 -28.99 2.81
C THR A 176 -15.75 -29.09 3.16
N ARG A 177 -14.99 -29.83 2.34
CA ARG A 177 -13.53 -29.92 2.46
C ARG A 177 -12.88 -29.46 1.16
N ASN A 178 -12.01 -28.42 1.23
CA ASN A 178 -11.33 -27.86 0.07
C ASN A 178 -12.29 -27.44 -1.07
N ASP A 179 -13.39 -26.76 -0.72
CA ASP A 179 -14.42 -26.30 -1.68
C ASP A 179 -15.09 -27.44 -2.51
N ARG A 180 -14.98 -28.69 -2.04
CA ARG A 180 -15.61 -29.88 -2.64
C ARG A 180 -16.58 -30.52 -1.65
#